data_243c8393ba015e5a39c8bb8d6a29b64f
#
_entry.id   243c8393ba015e5a39c8bb8d6a29b64f
#
_cell.length_a   1.000
_cell.length_b   1.000
_cell.length_c   1.000
_cell.angle_alpha   90.00
_cell.angle_beta   90.00
_cell.angle_gamma   90.00
#
_symmetry.space_group_name_H-M   'P 1'
#
loop_
_entity.id
_entity.type
_entity.pdbx_description
1 polymer ?
#
loop_
_entity_poly.entity_id
_entity_poly.type
_entity_poly.pdbx_seq_one_letter_code
_entity_poly.pdbx_strand_id
1 'polypeptide(L)'
;MAKTLRVVVPPHPLIAHWLTMLRHAGTPPSLYRTALEELGRWLTYEALRDWLPHRREEVQTALELTEGTVIETGVPLLAVPSLPGGLMLWEGARQVLPHAELCLGGLPDTIEANAGLVLLMDQISDGEELVGLMEELVSKGVESRRLRVIAALTASPGLKRLGELFPALTIHTACIDEDLNANGQISPGIGNTSQRLQIRTAPST
;
A
#
# COMPACT_ATOMS: atom_id res chain seq x y z
N MET A 1 -6.79 -7.44 -24.73
CA MET A 1 -5.46 -7.78 -24.18
C MET A 1 -5.68 -8.47 -22.85
N ALA A 2 -5.03 -9.59 -22.58
CA ALA A 2 -5.07 -10.23 -21.27
C ALA A 2 -4.51 -9.24 -20.22
N LYS A 3 -5.24 -9.03 -19.14
CA LYS A 3 -4.75 -8.23 -18.01
C LYS A 3 -3.69 -9.05 -17.28
N THR A 4 -2.59 -8.41 -16.90
CA THR A 4 -1.49 -9.04 -16.15
C THR A 4 -1.24 -8.21 -14.90
N LEU A 5 -1.03 -8.87 -13.76
CA LEU A 5 -0.66 -8.22 -12.50
C LEU A 5 0.49 -7.23 -12.74
N ARG A 6 0.26 -5.98 -12.37
CA ARG A 6 1.28 -4.93 -12.45
C ARG A 6 1.97 -4.78 -11.10
N VAL A 7 3.25 -5.11 -11.04
CA VAL A 7 4.07 -4.86 -9.85
C VAL A 7 5.07 -3.76 -10.18
N VAL A 8 5.05 -2.70 -9.38
CA VAL A 8 5.91 -1.53 -9.53
C VAL A 8 6.90 -1.49 -8.38
N VAL A 9 8.18 -1.57 -8.71
CA VAL A 9 9.30 -1.39 -7.77
C VAL A 9 10.00 -0.08 -8.18
N PRO A 10 9.73 1.04 -7.51
CA PRO A 10 10.32 2.32 -7.91
C PRO A 10 11.84 2.32 -7.69
N PRO A 11 12.66 2.64 -8.69
CA PRO A 11 14.12 2.64 -8.57
C PRO A 11 14.62 3.91 -7.87
N HIS A 12 14.14 4.17 -6.66
CA HIS A 12 14.45 5.39 -5.91
C HIS A 12 15.39 5.09 -4.74
N PRO A 13 16.53 5.79 -4.60
CA PRO A 13 17.51 5.50 -3.55
C PRO A 13 16.98 5.68 -2.12
N LEU A 14 16.01 6.57 -1.88
CA LEU A 14 15.36 6.69 -0.57
C LEU A 14 14.54 5.45 -0.23
N ILE A 15 13.82 4.88 -1.20
CA ILE A 15 13.06 3.63 -1.00
C ILE A 15 14.01 2.49 -0.65
N ALA A 16 15.11 2.36 -1.41
CA ALA A 16 16.15 1.35 -1.14
C ALA A 16 16.81 1.55 0.23
N HIS A 17 17.07 2.81 0.63
CA HIS A 17 17.62 3.13 1.95
C HIS A 17 16.68 2.68 3.09
N TRP A 18 15.42 3.07 3.05
CA TRP A 18 14.46 2.72 4.09
C TRP A 18 14.20 1.21 4.16
N LEU A 19 14.18 0.52 3.00
CA LEU A 19 14.15 -0.94 2.99
C LEU A 19 15.38 -1.54 3.67
N THR A 20 16.57 -0.98 3.46
CA THR A 20 17.79 -1.42 4.13
C THR A 20 17.67 -1.29 5.65
N MET A 21 17.08 -0.18 6.14
CA MET A 21 16.83 0.01 7.58
C MET A 21 15.85 -1.05 8.13
N LEU A 22 14.82 -1.45 7.37
CA LEU A 22 13.92 -2.54 7.77
C LEU A 22 14.63 -3.89 7.83
N ARG A 23 15.50 -4.18 6.85
CA ARG A 23 16.22 -5.45 6.75
C ARG A 23 17.27 -5.63 7.87
N HIS A 24 17.90 -4.55 8.28
CA HIS A 24 19.00 -4.62 9.26
C HIS A 24 18.50 -5.10 10.63
N ALA A 25 18.99 -6.24 11.10
CA ALA A 25 18.52 -6.88 12.35
C ALA A 25 18.72 -6.00 13.60
N GLY A 26 19.77 -5.17 13.62
CA GLY A 26 20.08 -4.26 14.73
C GLY A 26 19.30 -2.93 14.70
N THR A 27 18.42 -2.69 13.74
CA THR A 27 17.62 -1.47 13.69
C THR A 27 16.68 -1.40 14.89
N PRO A 28 16.75 -0.34 15.73
CA PRO A 28 15.88 -0.20 16.88
C PRO A 28 14.42 0.01 16.47
N PRO A 29 13.45 -0.36 17.34
CA PRO A 29 12.01 -0.27 17.01
C PRO A 29 11.53 1.10 16.53
N SER A 30 12.05 2.19 17.10
CA SER A 30 11.70 3.55 16.67
C SER A 30 12.13 3.82 15.22
N LEU A 31 13.35 3.44 14.84
CA LEU A 31 13.84 3.63 13.46
C LEU A 31 13.17 2.65 12.49
N TYR A 32 12.83 1.43 12.93
CA TYR A 32 12.05 0.48 12.14
C TYR A 32 10.65 1.06 11.81
N ARG A 33 9.99 1.69 12.80
CA ARG A 33 8.74 2.42 12.60
C ARG A 33 8.90 3.54 11.57
N THR A 34 9.89 4.41 11.76
CA THR A 34 10.17 5.51 10.81
C THR A 34 10.42 4.98 9.40
N ALA A 35 11.12 3.85 9.26
CA ALA A 35 11.37 3.26 7.95
C ALA A 35 10.08 2.79 7.26
N LEU A 36 9.12 2.22 8.00
CA LEU A 36 7.79 1.89 7.46
C LEU A 36 7.02 3.15 7.08
N GLU A 37 7.02 4.17 7.93
CA GLU A 37 6.36 5.46 7.66
C GLU A 37 6.90 6.10 6.37
N GLU A 38 8.22 6.16 6.21
CA GLU A 38 8.84 6.72 5.02
C GLU A 38 8.56 5.86 3.76
N LEU A 39 8.59 4.53 3.86
CA LEU A 39 8.16 3.68 2.72
C LEU A 39 6.69 3.90 2.38
N GLY A 40 5.82 4.03 3.37
CA GLY A 40 4.42 4.38 3.17
C GLY A 40 4.25 5.68 2.39
N ARG A 41 5.00 6.72 2.73
CA ARG A 41 5.00 8.01 2.02
C ARG A 41 5.43 7.87 0.56
N TRP A 42 6.60 7.32 0.32
CA TRP A 42 7.21 7.32 -1.01
C TRP A 42 6.55 6.33 -1.96
N LEU A 43 6.16 5.16 -1.48
CA LEU A 43 5.42 4.18 -2.29
C LEU A 43 4.03 4.69 -2.64
N THR A 44 3.35 5.37 -1.71
CA THR A 44 2.05 5.99 -1.98
C THR A 44 2.18 7.11 -3.00
N TYR A 45 3.17 7.99 -2.87
CA TYR A 45 3.43 9.04 -3.85
C TYR A 45 3.58 8.47 -5.26
N GLU A 46 4.34 7.39 -5.42
CA GLU A 46 4.48 6.71 -6.71
C GLU A 46 3.17 6.04 -7.19
N ALA A 47 2.40 5.46 -6.27
CA ALA A 47 1.14 4.80 -6.59
C ALA A 47 0.06 5.78 -7.07
N LEU A 48 0.12 7.03 -6.63
CA LEU A 48 -0.83 8.08 -6.98
C LEU A 48 -0.52 8.76 -8.32
N ARG A 49 0.67 8.57 -8.87
CA ARG A 49 1.18 9.27 -10.06
C ARG A 49 0.20 9.25 -11.25
N ASP A 50 -0.41 8.11 -11.53
CA ASP A 50 -1.31 7.88 -12.66
C ASP A 50 -2.74 7.54 -12.23
N TRP A 51 -3.06 7.73 -10.95
CA TRP A 51 -4.31 7.22 -10.37
C TRP A 51 -5.11 8.26 -9.57
N LEU A 52 -4.43 9.27 -8.99
CA LEU A 52 -5.11 10.27 -8.17
C LEU A 52 -6.08 11.10 -9.02
N PRO A 53 -7.37 11.18 -8.65
CA PRO A 53 -8.34 11.99 -9.39
C PRO A 53 -7.96 13.48 -9.38
N HIS A 54 -7.86 14.07 -10.55
CA HIS A 54 -7.54 15.49 -10.71
C HIS A 54 -8.19 16.06 -11.97
N ARG A 55 -8.37 17.38 -12.00
CA ARG A 55 -8.89 18.11 -13.15
C ARG A 55 -8.06 19.34 -13.47
N ARG A 56 -8.22 19.83 -14.69
CA ARG A 56 -7.72 21.13 -15.08
C ARG A 56 -8.74 22.19 -14.71
N GLU A 57 -8.26 23.30 -14.17
CA GLU A 57 -9.09 24.42 -13.73
C GLU A 57 -8.36 25.74 -13.97
N GLU A 58 -9.08 26.77 -14.43
CA GLU A 58 -8.53 28.12 -14.48
C GLU A 58 -8.37 28.68 -13.07
N VAL A 59 -7.18 29.17 -12.77
CA VAL A 59 -6.84 29.78 -11.48
C VAL A 59 -6.35 31.20 -11.69
N GLN A 60 -6.84 32.11 -10.86
CA GLN A 60 -6.35 33.49 -10.84
C GLN A 60 -5.05 33.55 -10.06
N THR A 61 -3.97 33.88 -10.74
CA THR A 61 -2.69 34.22 -10.09
C THR A 61 -2.69 35.69 -9.67
N ALA A 62 -1.60 36.17 -9.09
CA ALA A 62 -1.44 37.57 -8.75
C ALA A 62 -1.40 38.47 -9.99
N LEU A 63 -1.09 37.96 -11.17
CA LEU A 63 -0.89 38.73 -12.40
C LEU A 63 -1.94 38.43 -13.47
N GLU A 64 -2.26 37.15 -13.70
CA GLU A 64 -3.12 36.73 -14.80
C GLU A 64 -3.85 35.41 -14.52
N LEU A 65 -4.82 35.06 -15.35
CA LEU A 65 -5.44 33.74 -15.36
C LEU A 65 -4.48 32.72 -15.99
N THR A 66 -4.41 31.53 -15.39
CA THR A 66 -3.65 30.42 -15.93
C THR A 66 -4.34 29.11 -15.64
N GLU A 67 -3.99 28.06 -16.43
CA GLU A 67 -4.49 26.71 -16.17
C GLU A 67 -3.66 26.03 -15.07
N GLY A 68 -4.33 25.48 -14.07
CA GLY A 68 -3.75 24.71 -12.99
C GLY A 68 -4.29 23.29 -12.93
N THR A 69 -3.63 22.45 -12.15
CA THR A 69 -4.14 21.09 -11.81
C THR A 69 -4.65 21.10 -10.39
N VAL A 70 -5.88 20.66 -10.19
CA VAL A 70 -6.55 20.61 -8.88
C VAL A 70 -6.99 19.19 -8.59
N ILE A 71 -6.72 18.71 -7.37
CA ILE A 71 -7.16 17.39 -6.92
C ILE A 71 -8.68 17.39 -6.71
N GLU A 72 -9.34 16.33 -7.20
CA GLU A 72 -10.79 16.15 -7.02
C GLU A 72 -11.11 15.56 -5.65
N THR A 73 -11.32 16.43 -4.67
CA THR A 73 -11.64 16.02 -3.28
C THR A 73 -13.05 15.44 -3.12
N GLY A 74 -13.89 15.54 -4.14
CA GLY A 74 -15.24 14.93 -4.17
C GLY A 74 -15.26 13.43 -4.49
N VAL A 75 -14.11 12.83 -4.86
CA VAL A 75 -13.97 11.38 -5.04
C VAL A 75 -13.51 10.78 -3.71
N PRO A 76 -14.31 9.94 -3.05
CA PRO A 76 -13.91 9.32 -1.78
C PRO A 76 -12.65 8.46 -1.95
N LEU A 77 -11.71 8.58 -1.02
CA LEU A 77 -10.53 7.73 -0.93
C LEU A 77 -10.54 7.02 0.42
N LEU A 78 -10.41 5.70 0.40
CA LEU A 78 -10.36 4.86 1.59
C LEU A 78 -8.98 4.24 1.73
N ALA A 79 -8.40 4.33 2.92
CA ALA A 79 -7.15 3.67 3.28
C ALA A 79 -7.43 2.49 4.21
N VAL A 80 -7.01 1.31 3.81
CA VAL A 80 -7.24 0.06 4.56
C VAL A 80 -5.88 -0.55 4.90
N PRO A 81 -5.34 -0.28 6.10
CA PRO A 81 -4.09 -0.87 6.52
C PRO A 81 -4.27 -2.24 7.15
N SER A 82 -3.40 -3.19 6.83
CA SER A 82 -3.20 -4.39 7.65
C SER A 82 -2.54 -4.01 8.99
N LEU A 83 -2.86 -4.73 10.04
CA LEU A 83 -2.33 -4.41 11.36
C LEU A 83 -1.22 -5.38 11.77
N PRO A 84 -0.16 -4.91 12.43
CA PRO A 84 0.11 -3.51 12.78
C PRO A 84 0.94 -2.74 11.74
N GLY A 85 1.61 -3.41 10.81
CA GLY A 85 2.62 -2.81 9.97
C GLY A 85 2.05 -1.88 8.88
N GLY A 86 0.91 -2.25 8.29
CA GLY A 86 0.20 -1.39 7.34
C GLY A 86 -0.25 -0.06 7.95
N LEU A 87 -0.57 -0.04 9.26
CA LEU A 87 -0.87 1.21 9.96
C LEU A 87 0.36 2.13 10.06
N MET A 88 1.56 1.58 10.18
CA MET A 88 2.78 2.40 10.14
C MET A 88 3.01 2.97 8.73
N LEU A 89 2.75 2.20 7.68
CA LEU A 89 2.77 2.72 6.31
C LEU A 89 1.75 3.84 6.11
N TRP A 90 0.56 3.72 6.72
CA TRP A 90 -0.47 4.77 6.68
C TRP A 90 0.01 6.09 7.25
N GLU A 91 0.77 6.10 8.35
CA GLU A 91 1.29 7.33 8.95
C GLU A 91 2.14 8.16 7.98
N GLY A 92 2.85 7.52 7.07
CA GLY A 92 3.53 8.19 5.97
C GLY A 92 2.62 8.50 4.77
N ALA A 93 1.78 7.55 4.38
CA ALA A 93 0.88 7.66 3.24
C ALA A 93 -0.11 8.83 3.37
N ARG A 94 -0.68 9.05 4.55
CA ARG A 94 -1.64 10.14 4.82
C ARG A 94 -1.10 11.55 4.52
N GLN A 95 0.22 11.71 4.46
CA GLN A 95 0.84 12.99 4.14
C GLN A 95 0.78 13.34 2.64
N VAL A 96 0.51 12.33 1.80
CA VAL A 96 0.42 12.48 0.34
C VAL A 96 -0.95 12.04 -0.21
N LEU A 97 -1.79 11.42 0.62
CA LEU A 97 -3.18 11.06 0.29
C LEU A 97 -4.12 12.17 0.75
N PRO A 98 -4.66 12.97 -0.18
CA PRO A 98 -5.57 14.05 0.22
C PRO A 98 -6.91 13.46 0.67
N HIS A 99 -7.36 13.85 1.85
CA HIS A 99 -8.70 13.56 2.38
C HIS A 99 -9.11 12.07 2.41
N ALA A 100 -8.13 11.14 2.49
CA ALA A 100 -8.45 9.73 2.59
C ALA A 100 -8.99 9.38 3.98
N GLU A 101 -10.06 8.62 4.02
CA GLU A 101 -10.64 8.07 5.25
C GLU A 101 -9.92 6.78 5.64
N LEU A 102 -9.59 6.66 6.91
CA LEU A 102 -8.91 5.49 7.47
C LEU A 102 -9.95 4.45 7.93
N CYS A 103 -9.89 3.26 7.32
CA CYS A 103 -10.69 2.10 7.72
C CYS A 103 -9.85 1.16 8.59
N LEU A 104 -10.13 1.10 9.89
CA LEU A 104 -9.43 0.21 10.82
C LEU A 104 -10.28 -1.04 11.11
N GLY A 105 -9.63 -2.20 11.14
CA GLY A 105 -10.28 -3.45 11.49
C GLY A 105 -11.09 -4.11 10.37
N GLY A 106 -10.93 -3.66 9.13
CA GLY A 106 -11.58 -4.25 7.95
C GLY A 106 -12.20 -3.21 7.02
N LEU A 107 -13.01 -3.68 6.09
CA LEU A 107 -13.71 -2.84 5.13
C LEU A 107 -15.01 -2.31 5.73
N PRO A 108 -15.45 -1.10 5.33
CA PRO A 108 -16.77 -0.60 5.70
C PRO A 108 -17.88 -1.45 5.05
N ASP A 109 -19.06 -1.44 5.65
CA ASP A 109 -20.22 -2.20 5.15
C ASP A 109 -20.61 -1.78 3.74
N THR A 110 -20.49 -0.50 3.43
CA THR A 110 -20.79 0.09 2.12
C THR A 110 -19.60 0.87 1.60
N ILE A 111 -19.33 0.73 0.31
CA ILE A 111 -18.27 1.45 -0.40
C ILE A 111 -18.90 2.16 -1.58
N GLU A 112 -18.70 3.46 -1.69
CA GLU A 112 -19.25 4.27 -2.77
C GLU A 112 -18.75 3.76 -4.13
N ALA A 113 -19.65 3.80 -5.13
CA ALA A 113 -19.37 3.26 -6.47
C ALA A 113 -18.19 3.93 -7.19
N ASN A 114 -17.78 5.13 -6.80
CA ASN A 114 -16.64 5.87 -7.34
C ASN A 114 -15.45 5.96 -6.39
N ALA A 115 -15.53 5.40 -5.17
CA ALA A 115 -14.44 5.46 -4.20
C ALA A 115 -13.18 4.74 -4.71
N GLY A 116 -12.02 5.34 -4.49
CA GLY A 116 -10.72 4.71 -4.64
C GLY A 116 -10.26 4.09 -3.31
N LEU A 117 -9.57 2.95 -3.36
CA LEU A 117 -9.06 2.29 -2.16
C LEU A 117 -7.54 2.09 -2.24
N VAL A 118 -6.88 2.37 -1.14
CA VAL A 118 -5.46 2.11 -0.95
C VAL A 118 -5.28 1.09 0.16
N LEU A 119 -4.83 -0.10 -0.20
CA LEU A 119 -4.52 -1.17 0.73
C LEU A 119 -3.05 -1.07 1.13
N LEU A 120 -2.78 -1.02 2.42
CA LEU A 120 -1.43 -0.82 2.96
C LEU A 120 -1.02 -2.06 3.76
N MET A 121 0.01 -2.76 3.29
CA MET A 121 0.50 -4.00 3.89
C MET A 121 2.01 -3.87 4.16
N ASP A 122 2.47 -4.29 5.33
CA ASP A 122 3.92 -4.33 5.57
C ASP A 122 4.61 -5.38 4.72
N GLN A 123 3.98 -6.56 4.57
CA GLN A 123 4.52 -7.66 3.78
C GLN A 123 3.41 -8.43 3.05
N ILE A 124 3.70 -8.86 1.83
CA ILE A 124 2.89 -9.84 1.09
C ILE A 124 3.75 -11.10 0.91
N SER A 125 3.55 -12.10 1.75
CA SER A 125 4.30 -13.37 1.73
C SER A 125 3.72 -14.36 0.71
N ASP A 126 2.76 -15.18 1.10
CA ASP A 126 2.04 -16.13 0.23
C ASP A 126 0.79 -15.54 -0.43
N GLY A 127 0.45 -14.30 -0.06
CA GLY A 127 -0.68 -13.54 -0.61
C GLY A 127 -2.04 -13.89 -0.01
N GLU A 128 -2.13 -14.80 0.98
CA GLU A 128 -3.43 -15.28 1.50
C GLU A 128 -4.25 -14.16 2.13
N GLU A 129 -3.64 -13.32 2.96
CA GLU A 129 -4.32 -12.17 3.57
C GLU A 129 -4.90 -11.22 2.52
N LEU A 130 -4.11 -10.89 1.50
CA LEU A 130 -4.57 -10.00 0.43
C LEU A 130 -5.64 -10.67 -0.45
N VAL A 131 -5.56 -11.99 -0.69
CA VAL A 131 -6.60 -12.73 -1.41
C VAL A 131 -7.93 -12.62 -0.68
N GLY A 132 -7.97 -12.88 0.62
CA GLY A 132 -9.21 -12.76 1.41
C GLY A 132 -9.80 -11.35 1.37
N LEU A 133 -8.97 -10.33 1.51
CA LEU A 133 -9.40 -8.93 1.40
C LEU A 133 -9.92 -8.59 0.00
N MET A 134 -9.27 -9.09 -1.05
CA MET A 134 -9.70 -8.89 -2.44
C MET A 134 -11.03 -9.59 -2.76
N GLU A 135 -11.25 -10.80 -2.23
CA GLU A 135 -12.53 -11.51 -2.38
C GLU A 135 -13.68 -10.73 -1.73
N GLU A 136 -13.47 -10.17 -0.55
CA GLU A 136 -14.44 -9.30 0.11
C GLU A 136 -14.71 -8.04 -0.72
N LEU A 137 -13.68 -7.36 -1.23
CA LEU A 137 -13.81 -6.17 -2.07
C LEU A 137 -14.59 -6.48 -3.36
N VAL A 138 -14.30 -7.60 -4.01
CA VAL A 138 -15.04 -8.05 -5.20
C VAL A 138 -16.51 -8.32 -4.87
N SER A 139 -16.81 -8.94 -3.71
CA SER A 139 -18.20 -9.18 -3.28
C SER A 139 -18.97 -7.88 -3.04
N LYS A 140 -18.27 -6.81 -2.64
CA LYS A 140 -18.82 -5.44 -2.50
C LYS A 140 -18.85 -4.64 -3.82
N GLY A 141 -18.50 -5.27 -4.96
CA GLY A 141 -18.53 -4.65 -6.29
C GLY A 141 -17.36 -3.69 -6.57
N VAL A 142 -16.25 -3.81 -5.85
CA VAL A 142 -15.06 -2.98 -6.08
C VAL A 142 -14.22 -3.58 -7.20
N GLU A 143 -13.98 -2.79 -8.25
CA GLU A 143 -13.13 -3.20 -9.37
C GLU A 143 -11.64 -2.94 -9.08
N SER A 144 -10.74 -3.83 -9.54
CA SER A 144 -9.29 -3.71 -9.33
C SER A 144 -8.69 -2.38 -9.82
N ARG A 145 -9.28 -1.72 -10.83
CA ARG A 145 -8.81 -0.40 -11.31
C ARG A 145 -8.95 0.70 -10.25
N ARG A 146 -9.87 0.52 -9.31
CA ARG A 146 -10.12 1.44 -8.18
C ARG A 146 -9.21 1.17 -6.99
N LEU A 147 -8.32 0.19 -7.11
CA LEU A 147 -7.43 -0.25 -6.05
C LEU A 147 -5.98 0.10 -6.34
N ARG A 148 -5.26 0.46 -5.29
CA ARG A 148 -3.81 0.44 -5.23
C ARG A 148 -3.38 -0.33 -3.99
N VAL A 149 -2.49 -1.28 -4.18
CA VAL A 149 -1.85 -2.00 -3.07
C VAL A 149 -0.46 -1.44 -2.88
N ILE A 150 -0.13 -1.14 -1.64
CA ILE A 150 1.18 -0.65 -1.22
C ILE A 150 1.73 -1.62 -0.21
N ALA A 151 2.87 -2.21 -0.50
CA ALA A 151 3.55 -3.13 0.40
C ALA A 151 5.00 -2.73 0.61
N ALA A 152 5.49 -2.74 1.86
CA ALA A 152 6.90 -2.48 2.08
C ALA A 152 7.77 -3.58 1.44
N LEU A 153 7.30 -4.82 1.45
CA LEU A 153 7.98 -5.96 0.86
C LEU A 153 6.99 -6.98 0.31
N THR A 154 7.34 -7.62 -0.81
CA THR A 154 6.56 -8.73 -1.39
C THR A 154 7.46 -9.92 -1.66
N ALA A 155 6.86 -11.13 -1.74
CA ALA A 155 7.54 -12.33 -2.18
C ALA A 155 6.94 -12.90 -3.47
N SER A 156 7.79 -13.53 -4.30
CA SER A 156 7.39 -14.11 -5.58
C SER A 156 6.21 -15.10 -5.49
N PRO A 157 6.13 -16.01 -4.48
CA PRO A 157 4.99 -16.92 -4.35
C PRO A 157 3.65 -16.19 -4.19
N GLY A 158 3.59 -15.14 -3.35
CA GLY A 158 2.37 -14.34 -3.17
C GLY A 158 1.99 -13.58 -4.43
N LEU A 159 2.96 -12.98 -5.12
CA LEU A 159 2.71 -12.28 -6.38
C LEU A 159 2.20 -13.22 -7.48
N LYS A 160 2.73 -14.44 -7.55
CA LYS A 160 2.24 -15.45 -8.49
C LYS A 160 0.77 -15.79 -8.22
N ARG A 161 0.42 -16.10 -6.97
CA ARG A 161 -0.97 -16.40 -6.55
C ARG A 161 -1.91 -15.23 -6.88
N LEU A 162 -1.50 -14.01 -6.56
CA LEU A 162 -2.31 -12.81 -6.86
C LEU A 162 -2.44 -12.56 -8.36
N GLY A 163 -1.41 -12.83 -9.15
CA GLY A 163 -1.46 -12.72 -10.60
C GLY A 163 -2.42 -13.72 -11.27
N GLU A 164 -2.56 -14.91 -10.70
CA GLU A 164 -3.51 -15.92 -11.15
C GLU A 164 -4.96 -15.54 -10.82
N LEU A 165 -5.22 -15.01 -9.61
CA LEU A 165 -6.55 -14.71 -9.12
C LEU A 165 -7.03 -13.29 -9.47
N PHE A 166 -6.14 -12.30 -9.41
CA PHE A 166 -6.45 -10.87 -9.61
C PHE A 166 -5.51 -10.19 -10.61
N PRO A 167 -5.50 -10.61 -11.88
CA PRO A 167 -4.53 -10.14 -12.87
C PRO A 167 -4.64 -8.64 -13.22
N ALA A 168 -5.70 -7.96 -12.81
CA ALA A 168 -5.90 -6.53 -13.04
C ALA A 168 -5.40 -5.65 -11.89
N LEU A 169 -4.85 -6.24 -10.82
CA LEU A 169 -4.37 -5.52 -9.66
C LEU A 169 -3.07 -4.78 -9.95
N THR A 170 -2.85 -3.67 -9.25
CA THR A 170 -1.57 -2.93 -9.26
C THR A 170 -1.00 -2.88 -7.85
N ILE A 171 0.22 -3.37 -7.69
CA ILE A 171 0.96 -3.42 -6.42
C ILE A 171 2.20 -2.54 -6.53
N HIS A 172 2.43 -1.68 -5.56
CA HIS A 172 3.66 -0.90 -5.39
C HIS A 172 4.42 -1.44 -4.19
N THR A 173 5.69 -1.78 -4.38
CA THR A 173 6.53 -2.38 -3.33
C THR A 173 7.96 -1.87 -3.40
N ALA A 174 8.66 -1.86 -2.27
CA ALA A 174 10.08 -1.48 -2.25
C ALA A 174 10.99 -2.57 -2.83
N CYS A 175 10.60 -3.84 -2.72
CA CYS A 175 11.37 -4.97 -3.27
C CYS A 175 10.49 -6.21 -3.42
N ILE A 176 10.94 -7.12 -4.27
CA ILE A 176 10.40 -8.48 -4.41
C ILE A 176 11.50 -9.45 -3.96
N ASP A 177 11.25 -10.23 -2.91
CA ASP A 177 12.12 -11.34 -2.50
C ASP A 177 11.67 -12.64 -3.18
N GLU A 178 12.61 -13.56 -3.41
CA GLU A 178 12.32 -14.74 -4.24
C GLU A 178 11.51 -15.79 -3.50
N ASP A 179 11.83 -16.04 -2.21
CA ASP A 179 11.37 -17.21 -1.50
C ASP A 179 10.73 -16.91 -0.14
N LEU A 180 10.02 -17.92 0.35
CA LEU A 180 9.59 -18.05 1.74
C LEU A 180 10.41 -19.11 2.43
N ASN A 181 10.74 -18.88 3.71
CA ASN A 181 11.37 -19.91 4.54
C ASN A 181 10.36 -21.00 4.96
N ALA A 182 10.82 -22.04 5.68
CA ALA A 182 9.98 -23.14 6.15
C ALA A 182 8.81 -22.72 7.05
N ASN A 183 8.85 -21.51 7.61
CA ASN A 183 7.78 -20.94 8.45
C ASN A 183 6.85 -19.99 7.66
N GLY A 184 6.95 -19.94 6.33
CA GLY A 184 6.15 -19.04 5.48
C GLY A 184 6.55 -17.57 5.52
N GLN A 185 7.70 -17.24 6.14
CA GLN A 185 8.19 -15.86 6.20
C GLN A 185 9.05 -15.54 4.98
N ILE A 186 8.99 -14.31 4.50
CA ILE A 186 9.81 -13.84 3.39
C ILE A 186 11.30 -13.93 3.74
N SER A 187 12.10 -14.46 2.82
CA SER A 187 13.54 -14.59 2.96
C SER A 187 14.27 -13.90 1.80
N PRO A 188 15.20 -12.98 2.07
CA PRO A 188 15.76 -12.54 3.36
C PRO A 188 14.80 -11.72 4.24
N GLY A 189 13.75 -11.09 3.68
CA GLY A 189 12.69 -10.44 4.43
C GLY A 189 13.09 -9.21 5.24
N ILE A 190 12.16 -8.76 6.07
CA ILE A 190 12.33 -7.67 7.05
C ILE A 190 12.04 -8.12 8.49
N GLY A 191 11.85 -9.42 8.68
CA GLY A 191 11.51 -10.04 9.97
C GLY A 191 10.02 -9.91 10.31
N ASN A 192 9.66 -10.35 11.52
CA ASN A 192 8.28 -10.22 12.00
C ASN A 192 8.03 -8.79 12.51
N THR A 193 7.14 -8.08 11.84
CA THR A 193 6.87 -6.65 12.06
C THR A 193 6.35 -6.38 13.48
N SER A 194 5.46 -7.22 14.02
CA SER A 194 4.95 -7.05 15.38
C SER A 194 6.06 -7.14 16.41
N GLN A 195 6.96 -8.10 16.26
CA GLN A 195 8.13 -8.25 17.17
C GLN A 195 9.10 -7.07 17.01
N ARG A 196 9.40 -6.66 15.77
CA ARG A 196 10.30 -5.54 15.47
C ARG A 196 9.77 -4.21 16.01
N LEU A 197 8.46 -4.01 16.00
CA LEU A 197 7.77 -2.85 16.55
C LEU A 197 7.50 -2.97 18.06
N GLN A 198 7.77 -4.11 18.68
CA GLN A 198 7.44 -4.41 20.08
C GLN A 198 5.94 -4.28 20.39
N ILE A 199 5.10 -4.62 19.42
CA ILE A 199 3.65 -4.60 19.56
C ILE A 199 3.17 -6.00 20.00
N ARG A 200 2.33 -6.04 21.03
CA ARG A 200 1.61 -7.26 21.44
C ARG A 200 0.17 -7.18 20.91
N THR A 201 -0.20 -8.12 20.07
CA THR A 201 -1.59 -8.29 19.62
C THR A 201 -2.32 -9.23 20.59
N ALA A 202 -3.58 -8.96 20.87
CA ALA A 202 -4.42 -9.93 21.57
C ALA A 202 -4.52 -11.22 20.74
N PRO A 203 -4.65 -12.41 21.37
CA PRO A 203 -4.91 -13.62 20.62
C PRO A 203 -6.21 -13.47 19.82
N SER A 204 -6.19 -13.92 18.57
CA SER A 204 -7.39 -13.99 17.74
C SER A 204 -8.39 -14.94 18.42
N THR A 205 -9.56 -14.45 18.74
CA THR A 205 -10.70 -15.22 19.25
C THR A 205 -11.30 -16.07 18.16
#